data_ef1ddc20bcd509ecc959314e1d194708
#
_entry.id   ef1ddc20bcd509ecc959314e1d194708
#
_cell.length_a   1.000
_cell.length_b   1.000
_cell.length_c   1.000
_cell.angle_alpha   90.00
_cell.angle_beta   90.00
_cell.angle_gamma   90.00
#
_symmetry.space_group_name_H-M   'P 1'
#
loop_
_entity.id
_entity.type
_entity.pdbx_description
1 polymer ?
#
loop_
_entity_poly.entity_id
_entity_poly.type
_entity_poly.pdbx_seq_one_letter_code
_entity_poly.pdbx_strand_id
1 'polypeptide(L)'
;MLSLTDDEPKRISRRDWVKIGLAVGGASAAAASGVTLLGPLLSGPRSNIEFRDVMHYTRFPSDQWWNGREGSPIRVTDFQEWQGATGVWHDKYIDGQKVPETGLPILAIRVKRDDSVFVAPSPADVPLPVGFNLYYDDPARDIRIVVVYDRCAHLCCYPGWQVVQNPPPGRDYVSSAPTFSVYGLDPIYCVCHGSQYDPMVLVKSTNPMNGVTYVGPSRVHGPSSRAIPVIPVKAVDDELVGGMPDPRWYEHC
;
A
#
# COMPACT_ATOMS: atom_id res chain seq x y z
N MET A 1 22.45 -39.20 -48.88
CA MET A 1 23.50 -38.50 -48.14
C MET A 1 23.34 -36.99 -48.47
N LEU A 2 22.56 -36.30 -47.71
CA LEU A 2 22.31 -34.85 -47.88
C LEU A 2 23.22 -34.13 -46.89
N SER A 3 24.15 -33.34 -47.44
CA SER A 3 25.08 -32.46 -46.71
C SER A 3 24.30 -31.26 -46.21
N LEU A 4 24.16 -31.14 -44.90
CA LEU A 4 23.71 -29.92 -44.26
C LEU A 4 24.90 -28.96 -44.19
N THR A 5 24.83 -27.86 -44.94
CA THR A 5 25.78 -26.74 -44.80
C THR A 5 25.41 -25.94 -43.58
N ASP A 6 26.32 -25.92 -42.60
CA ASP A 6 26.27 -25.03 -41.43
C ASP A 6 26.39 -23.57 -41.87
N ASP A 7 25.28 -22.84 -41.93
CA ASP A 7 25.28 -21.39 -42.04
C ASP A 7 25.44 -20.79 -40.62
N GLU A 8 26.70 -20.56 -40.21
CA GLU A 8 26.99 -19.77 -39.02
C GLU A 8 26.47 -18.32 -39.20
N PRO A 9 25.76 -17.76 -38.24
CA PRO A 9 25.27 -16.38 -38.30
C PRO A 9 26.47 -15.41 -38.35
N LYS A 10 26.58 -14.71 -39.46
CA LYS A 10 27.65 -13.75 -39.75
C LYS A 10 27.68 -12.67 -38.69
N ARG A 11 28.68 -12.68 -37.82
CA ARG A 11 28.86 -11.65 -36.78
C ARG A 11 29.12 -10.29 -37.46
N ILE A 12 28.23 -9.32 -37.17
CA ILE A 12 28.35 -7.94 -37.65
C ILE A 12 29.60 -7.34 -37.01
N SER A 13 30.56 -6.86 -37.85
CA SER A 13 31.79 -6.27 -37.35
C SER A 13 31.56 -4.85 -36.81
N ARG A 14 32.44 -4.38 -35.91
CA ARG A 14 32.40 -2.99 -35.41
C ARG A 14 32.39 -1.95 -36.54
N ARG A 15 33.00 -2.27 -37.67
CA ARG A 15 33.06 -1.41 -38.87
C ARG A 15 31.69 -1.34 -39.56
N ASP A 16 30.91 -2.42 -39.53
CA ASP A 16 29.56 -2.45 -40.09
C ASP A 16 28.58 -1.68 -39.24
N TRP A 17 28.75 -1.74 -37.93
CA TRP A 17 27.99 -0.90 -36.95
C TRP A 17 28.24 0.60 -37.20
N VAL A 18 29.48 1.00 -37.46
CA VAL A 18 29.80 2.41 -37.77
C VAL A 18 29.17 2.83 -39.08
N LYS A 19 29.16 1.96 -40.10
CA LYS A 19 28.52 2.25 -41.38
C LYS A 19 27.00 2.35 -41.26
N ILE A 20 26.39 1.48 -40.48
CA ILE A 20 24.93 1.53 -40.16
C ILE A 20 24.64 2.82 -39.42
N GLY A 21 25.43 3.16 -38.38
CA GLY A 21 25.29 4.42 -37.64
C GLY A 21 25.43 5.67 -38.50
N LEU A 22 26.37 5.69 -39.49
CA LEU A 22 26.53 6.79 -40.43
C LEU A 22 25.41 6.85 -41.48
N ALA A 23 24.89 5.69 -41.93
CA ALA A 23 23.76 5.65 -42.85
C ALA A 23 22.46 6.13 -42.17
N VAL A 24 22.24 5.76 -40.92
CA VAL A 24 21.10 6.23 -40.10
C VAL A 24 21.27 7.69 -39.68
N GLY A 25 22.50 8.12 -39.34
CA GLY A 25 22.81 9.50 -38.96
C GLY A 25 22.81 10.47 -40.17
N GLY A 26 23.22 10.01 -41.35
CA GLY A 26 23.16 10.80 -42.59
C GLY A 26 21.74 11.04 -43.11
N ALA A 27 20.83 10.08 -42.88
CA ALA A 27 19.40 10.26 -43.16
C ALA A 27 18.71 11.24 -42.21
N SER A 28 19.25 11.41 -40.99
CA SER A 28 18.70 12.33 -39.98
C SER A 28 18.96 13.81 -40.31
N ALA A 29 20.03 14.15 -41.03
CA ALA A 29 20.32 15.53 -41.43
C ALA A 29 19.39 16.03 -42.54
N ALA A 30 18.91 15.15 -43.42
CA ALA A 30 17.92 15.48 -44.45
C ALA A 30 16.48 15.49 -43.91
N ALA A 31 16.26 14.84 -42.78
CA ALA A 31 14.95 14.75 -42.14
C ALA A 31 14.67 15.91 -41.16
N ALA A 32 15.67 16.77 -40.86
CA ALA A 32 15.48 17.88 -39.91
C ALA A 32 14.42 18.89 -40.32
N SER A 33 14.15 19.02 -41.63
CA SER A 33 13.06 19.86 -42.16
C SER A 33 11.69 19.15 -42.17
N GLY A 34 11.66 17.82 -42.12
CA GLY A 34 10.43 17.03 -42.10
C GLY A 34 9.96 16.67 -40.69
N VAL A 35 10.86 16.69 -39.70
CA VAL A 35 10.54 16.30 -38.31
C VAL A 35 9.65 17.33 -37.62
N THR A 36 9.70 18.60 -37.99
CA THR A 36 8.81 19.63 -37.44
C THR A 36 7.34 19.45 -37.84
N LEU A 37 7.06 18.75 -38.95
CA LEU A 37 5.69 18.44 -39.39
C LEU A 37 5.20 17.06 -38.93
N LEU A 38 6.11 16.12 -38.69
CA LEU A 38 5.75 14.77 -38.25
C LEU A 38 5.84 14.58 -36.73
N GLY A 39 6.49 15.48 -36.00
CA GLY A 39 6.63 15.43 -34.56
C GLY A 39 5.27 15.26 -33.82
N PRO A 40 4.23 16.02 -34.15
CA PRO A 40 2.91 15.85 -33.58
C PRO A 40 2.19 14.56 -33.98
N LEU A 41 2.53 13.99 -35.15
CA LEU A 41 1.94 12.73 -35.62
C LEU A 41 2.62 11.49 -35.02
N LEU A 42 3.85 11.63 -34.53
CA LEU A 42 4.59 10.56 -33.84
C LEU A 42 4.44 10.62 -32.32
N SER A 43 4.02 11.75 -31.77
CA SER A 43 3.57 11.84 -30.40
C SER A 43 2.13 11.30 -30.34
N GLY A 44 1.96 10.00 -30.25
CA GLY A 44 0.68 9.42 -29.88
C GLY A 44 0.13 10.10 -28.62
N PRO A 45 -1.18 10.10 -28.39
CA PRO A 45 -1.76 10.69 -27.20
C PRO A 45 -1.03 10.14 -25.97
N ARG A 46 -0.38 11.04 -25.22
CA ARG A 46 0.26 10.66 -23.96
C ARG A 46 -0.87 10.35 -23.00
N SER A 47 -1.06 9.08 -22.66
CA SER A 47 -2.00 8.68 -21.63
C SER A 47 -1.67 9.42 -20.33
N ASN A 48 -2.66 10.10 -19.77
CA ASN A 48 -2.53 10.74 -18.47
C ASN A 48 -2.56 9.64 -17.39
N ILE A 49 -1.42 9.39 -16.76
CA ILE A 49 -1.32 8.44 -15.65
C ILE A 49 -1.37 9.25 -14.37
N GLU A 50 -2.35 8.96 -13.54
CA GLU A 50 -2.49 9.54 -12.21
C GLU A 50 -2.63 8.45 -11.15
N PHE A 51 -2.21 8.74 -9.92
CA PHE A 51 -2.48 7.93 -8.74
C PHE A 51 -3.43 8.71 -7.85
N ARG A 52 -4.46 8.05 -7.33
CA ARG A 52 -5.41 8.68 -6.39
C ARG A 52 -5.17 8.17 -5.00
N ASP A 53 -5.03 9.11 -4.09
CA ASP A 53 -4.68 8.85 -2.70
C ASP A 53 -5.92 8.80 -1.78
N VAL A 54 -7.12 9.06 -2.29
CA VAL A 54 -8.38 8.80 -1.60
C VAL A 54 -8.55 7.29 -1.44
N MET A 55 -8.86 6.86 -0.23
CA MET A 55 -9.09 5.45 0.08
C MET A 55 -10.50 5.03 -0.30
N HIS A 56 -10.65 3.86 -0.92
CA HIS A 56 -11.94 3.34 -1.37
C HIS A 56 -12.21 1.97 -0.75
N TYR A 57 -13.48 1.70 -0.44
CA TYR A 57 -13.88 0.36 0.01
C TYR A 57 -13.63 -0.70 -1.07
N THR A 58 -13.11 -1.86 -0.67
CA THR A 58 -13.05 -3.04 -1.54
C THR A 58 -14.26 -3.93 -1.32
N ARG A 59 -14.52 -4.80 -2.30
CA ARG A 59 -15.50 -5.85 -2.17
C ARG A 59 -15.11 -6.82 -1.07
N PHE A 60 -16.09 -7.17 -0.24
CA PHE A 60 -15.89 -8.18 0.81
C PHE A 60 -17.16 -9.06 0.95
N PRO A 61 -17.09 -10.17 1.72
CA PRO A 61 -18.26 -11.02 1.97
C PRO A 61 -19.48 -10.22 2.40
N SER A 62 -20.66 -10.70 2.03
CA SER A 62 -21.93 -10.00 2.17
C SER A 62 -22.37 -9.72 3.62
N ASP A 63 -21.68 -10.31 4.60
CA ASP A 63 -21.96 -10.14 6.03
C ASP A 63 -21.22 -8.94 6.65
N GLN A 64 -20.35 -8.26 5.91
CA GLN A 64 -19.61 -7.11 6.42
C GLN A 64 -20.45 -5.83 6.36
N TRP A 65 -20.26 -4.95 7.35
CA TRP A 65 -21.07 -3.71 7.49
C TRP A 65 -20.89 -2.73 6.31
N TRP A 66 -19.76 -2.80 5.59
CA TRP A 66 -19.51 -1.96 4.41
C TRP A 66 -19.97 -2.60 3.09
N ASN A 67 -20.68 -3.71 3.15
CA ASN A 67 -21.27 -4.33 1.97
C ASN A 67 -22.13 -3.34 1.20
N GLY A 68 -21.97 -3.29 -0.14
CA GLY A 68 -22.64 -2.35 -1.01
C GLY A 68 -21.96 -0.97 -1.13
N ARG A 69 -20.83 -0.74 -0.45
CA ARG A 69 -20.03 0.49 -0.57
C ARG A 69 -18.80 0.33 -1.45
N GLU A 70 -18.62 -0.80 -2.11
CA GLU A 70 -17.47 -1.07 -2.98
C GLU A 70 -17.22 0.09 -3.96
N GLY A 71 -15.96 0.55 -4.03
CA GLY A 71 -15.54 1.66 -4.88
C GLY A 71 -15.92 3.05 -4.39
N SER A 72 -16.73 3.18 -3.34
CA SER A 72 -16.99 4.49 -2.73
C SER A 72 -15.83 4.92 -1.81
N PRO A 73 -15.60 6.24 -1.64
CA PRO A 73 -14.62 6.75 -0.69
C PRO A 73 -14.90 6.29 0.74
N ILE A 74 -13.84 5.96 1.47
CA ILE A 74 -13.92 5.68 2.91
C ILE A 74 -13.99 7.00 3.66
N ARG A 75 -15.05 7.22 4.44
CA ARG A 75 -15.22 8.43 5.24
C ARG A 75 -14.98 8.15 6.72
N VAL A 76 -14.40 9.13 7.41
CA VAL A 76 -14.12 9.02 8.84
C VAL A 76 -15.38 8.82 9.68
N THR A 77 -16.52 9.31 9.19
CA THR A 77 -17.83 9.22 9.84
C THR A 77 -18.58 7.91 9.57
N ASP A 78 -18.08 7.06 8.68
CA ASP A 78 -18.75 5.80 8.34
C ASP A 78 -18.66 4.75 9.46
N PHE A 79 -17.60 4.82 10.26
CA PHE A 79 -17.28 3.79 11.24
C PHE A 79 -17.94 4.04 12.59
N GLN A 80 -18.44 3.00 13.20
CA GLN A 80 -18.66 2.96 14.64
C GLN A 80 -17.33 2.64 15.35
N GLU A 81 -17.27 2.90 16.66
CA GLU A 81 -16.12 2.52 17.48
C GLU A 81 -15.88 1.00 17.37
N TRP A 82 -14.63 0.59 17.22
CA TRP A 82 -14.19 -0.79 17.01
C TRP A 82 -14.68 -1.43 15.70
N GLN A 83 -15.06 -0.66 14.72
CA GLN A 83 -15.26 -1.16 13.37
C GLN A 83 -14.00 -1.00 12.51
N GLY A 84 -13.75 -2.03 11.71
CA GLY A 84 -12.73 -2.01 10.66
C GLY A 84 -13.35 -2.33 9.30
N ALA A 85 -12.72 -1.85 8.25
CA ALA A 85 -13.09 -2.15 6.87
C ALA A 85 -11.86 -2.28 5.98
N THR A 86 -11.92 -3.19 5.02
CA THR A 86 -10.88 -3.31 3.99
C THR A 86 -11.12 -2.33 2.86
N GLY A 87 -10.04 -1.86 2.31
CA GLY A 87 -10.06 -0.90 1.22
C GLY A 87 -8.83 -1.02 0.33
N VAL A 88 -8.74 -0.09 -0.60
CA VAL A 88 -7.60 0.09 -1.48
C VAL A 88 -7.19 1.55 -1.48
N TRP A 89 -5.91 1.80 -1.57
CA TRP A 89 -5.30 3.12 -1.60
C TRP A 89 -4.24 3.20 -2.70
N HIS A 90 -3.99 4.42 -3.21
CA HIS A 90 -3.00 4.70 -4.25
C HIS A 90 -3.29 3.96 -5.56
N ASP A 91 -4.57 3.94 -5.95
CA ASP A 91 -5.02 3.37 -7.21
C ASP A 91 -4.47 4.10 -8.42
N LYS A 92 -4.08 3.34 -9.44
CA LYS A 92 -3.64 3.88 -10.73
C LYS A 92 -4.83 4.16 -11.65
N TYR A 93 -4.83 5.33 -12.28
CA TYR A 93 -5.77 5.72 -13.31
C TYR A 93 -5.04 6.04 -14.60
N ILE A 94 -5.62 5.68 -15.73
CA ILE A 94 -5.13 6.02 -17.07
C ILE A 94 -6.28 6.72 -17.79
N ASP A 95 -6.05 7.98 -18.19
CA ASP A 95 -7.06 8.83 -18.84
C ASP A 95 -8.38 8.91 -18.04
N GLY A 96 -8.28 9.00 -16.73
CA GLY A 96 -9.37 9.06 -15.79
C GLY A 96 -10.09 7.73 -15.50
N GLN A 97 -9.67 6.63 -16.14
CA GLN A 97 -10.22 5.29 -15.89
C GLN A 97 -9.34 4.53 -14.91
N LYS A 98 -9.96 3.96 -13.87
CA LYS A 98 -9.25 3.10 -12.91
C LYS A 98 -8.70 1.87 -13.59
N VAL A 99 -7.41 1.60 -13.37
CA VAL A 99 -6.78 0.34 -13.79
C VAL A 99 -7.13 -0.73 -12.77
N PRO A 100 -7.80 -1.82 -13.15
CA PRO A 100 -8.15 -2.91 -12.24
C PRO A 100 -6.92 -3.47 -11.52
N GLU A 101 -7.12 -3.94 -10.29
CA GLU A 101 -6.10 -4.63 -9.49
C GLU A 101 -4.84 -3.80 -9.20
N THR A 102 -4.95 -2.48 -9.30
CA THR A 102 -3.89 -1.56 -8.88
C THR A 102 -4.18 -1.00 -7.49
N GLY A 103 -3.16 -0.42 -6.88
CA GLY A 103 -3.23 0.13 -5.53
C GLY A 103 -2.78 -0.84 -4.46
N LEU A 104 -2.67 -0.33 -3.26
CA LEU A 104 -2.22 -1.04 -2.07
C LEU A 104 -3.43 -1.42 -1.22
N PRO A 105 -3.56 -2.69 -0.80
CA PRO A 105 -4.64 -3.10 0.09
C PRO A 105 -4.45 -2.46 1.46
N ILE A 106 -5.53 -1.98 2.04
CA ILE A 106 -5.53 -1.35 3.36
C ILE A 106 -6.62 -1.94 4.25
N LEU A 107 -6.39 -1.82 5.55
CA LEU A 107 -7.37 -2.05 6.60
C LEU A 107 -7.48 -0.78 7.44
N ALA A 108 -8.64 -0.11 7.37
CA ALA A 108 -8.96 1.07 8.17
C ALA A 108 -9.75 0.65 9.41
N ILE A 109 -9.35 1.09 10.60
CA ILE A 109 -9.94 0.69 11.88
C ILE A 109 -10.23 1.95 12.69
N ARG A 110 -11.48 2.15 13.10
CA ARG A 110 -11.82 3.13 14.13
C ARG A 110 -11.55 2.53 15.50
N VAL A 111 -10.43 2.92 16.10
CA VAL A 111 -10.07 2.54 17.46
C VAL A 111 -10.70 3.50 18.45
N LYS A 112 -10.85 3.06 19.72
CA LYS A 112 -11.28 3.94 20.79
C LYS A 112 -10.25 5.06 21.01
N ARG A 113 -10.74 6.28 21.21
CA ARG A 113 -9.92 7.42 21.51
C ARG A 113 -9.63 7.49 23.02
N ASP A 114 -8.76 6.60 23.47
CA ASP A 114 -8.34 6.48 24.87
C ASP A 114 -6.82 6.68 24.99
N ASP A 115 -6.43 7.89 25.36
CA ASP A 115 -5.01 8.28 25.44
C ASP A 115 -4.27 7.61 26.60
N SER A 116 -4.98 6.93 27.53
CA SER A 116 -4.34 6.18 28.62
C SER A 116 -3.74 4.84 28.15
N VAL A 117 -4.23 4.31 27.02
CA VAL A 117 -3.78 3.04 26.45
C VAL A 117 -3.25 3.14 25.03
N PHE A 118 -3.56 4.22 24.30
CA PHE A 118 -3.06 4.43 22.96
C PHE A 118 -1.62 4.95 22.99
N VAL A 119 -0.73 4.26 22.30
CA VAL A 119 0.69 4.60 22.22
C VAL A 119 1.08 4.76 20.75
N ALA A 120 1.76 5.85 20.44
CA ALA A 120 2.34 6.08 19.11
C ALA A 120 3.66 6.86 19.23
N PRO A 121 4.62 6.67 18.30
CA PRO A 121 5.78 7.53 18.20
C PRO A 121 5.36 8.98 17.90
N SER A 122 6.18 9.96 18.34
CA SER A 122 5.97 11.34 17.93
C SER A 122 6.05 11.46 16.40
N PRO A 123 5.09 12.15 15.75
CA PRO A 123 5.18 12.41 14.31
C PRO A 123 6.48 13.12 13.90
N ALA A 124 7.09 13.92 14.79
CA ALA A 124 8.37 14.58 14.54
C ALA A 124 9.55 13.60 14.39
N ASP A 125 9.40 12.38 14.90
CA ASP A 125 10.44 11.34 14.86
C ASP A 125 10.29 10.41 13.65
N VAL A 126 9.34 10.68 12.77
CA VAL A 126 9.00 9.85 11.61
C VAL A 126 8.94 10.71 10.36
N PRO A 127 9.60 10.33 9.25
CA PRO A 127 9.56 11.10 8.01
C PRO A 127 8.21 10.90 7.31
N LEU A 128 7.22 11.71 7.70
CA LEU A 128 5.88 11.69 7.12
C LEU A 128 5.74 12.71 5.97
N PRO A 129 4.87 12.45 5.00
CA PRO A 129 4.48 13.45 4.02
C PRO A 129 3.85 14.67 4.69
N VAL A 130 4.05 15.85 4.11
CA VAL A 130 3.55 17.12 4.69
C VAL A 130 2.02 17.09 4.82
N GLY A 131 1.53 17.39 6.01
CA GLY A 131 0.09 17.44 6.33
C GLY A 131 -0.54 16.07 6.60
N PHE A 132 0.25 14.99 6.70
CA PHE A 132 -0.23 13.67 7.09
C PHE A 132 0.26 13.29 8.49
N ASN A 133 -0.50 12.43 9.16
CA ASN A 133 -0.17 11.88 10.47
C ASN A 133 -0.19 10.35 10.43
N LEU A 134 0.38 9.70 11.45
CA LEU A 134 0.39 8.23 11.59
C LEU A 134 -1.02 7.62 11.72
N TYR A 135 -1.97 8.40 12.14
CA TYR A 135 -3.38 8.07 12.31
C TYR A 135 -4.22 9.34 12.20
N TYR A 136 -5.49 9.21 11.86
CA TYR A 136 -6.45 10.31 11.95
C TYR A 136 -6.94 10.45 13.39
N ASP A 137 -6.94 11.68 13.92
CA ASP A 137 -7.45 12.00 15.26
C ASP A 137 -8.31 13.26 15.22
N ASP A 138 -9.56 13.12 15.65
CA ASP A 138 -10.52 14.22 15.77
C ASP A 138 -11.14 14.22 17.17
N PRO A 139 -10.57 15.01 18.08
CA PRO A 139 -11.08 15.09 19.47
C PRO A 139 -12.50 15.62 19.58
N ALA A 140 -12.91 16.49 18.64
CA ALA A 140 -14.23 17.12 18.70
C ALA A 140 -15.37 16.12 18.41
N ARG A 141 -15.08 15.10 17.59
CA ARG A 141 -16.03 14.05 17.21
C ARG A 141 -15.73 12.71 17.89
N ASP A 142 -14.73 12.66 18.75
CA ASP A 142 -14.24 11.44 19.41
C ASP A 142 -13.91 10.33 18.39
N ILE A 143 -13.22 10.70 17.29
CA ILE A 143 -12.86 9.77 16.24
C ILE A 143 -11.35 9.60 16.20
N ARG A 144 -10.88 8.34 16.25
CA ARG A 144 -9.51 7.97 15.94
C ARG A 144 -9.51 6.79 14.96
N ILE A 145 -8.80 6.95 13.82
CA ILE A 145 -8.71 5.91 12.80
C ILE A 145 -7.24 5.61 12.52
N VAL A 146 -6.88 4.35 12.67
CA VAL A 146 -5.60 3.77 12.25
C VAL A 146 -5.81 3.07 10.93
N VAL A 147 -4.98 3.36 9.94
CA VAL A 147 -4.99 2.65 8.66
C VAL A 147 -3.67 1.92 8.49
N VAL A 148 -3.75 0.65 8.13
CA VAL A 148 -2.58 -0.20 7.95
C VAL A 148 -2.53 -0.80 6.56
N TYR A 149 -1.33 -1.11 6.09
CA TYR A 149 -1.13 -1.92 4.90
C TYR A 149 -1.61 -3.34 5.19
N ASP A 150 -2.64 -3.79 4.48
CA ASP A 150 -3.32 -5.05 4.77
C ASP A 150 -2.55 -6.25 4.21
N ARG A 151 -1.28 -6.37 4.62
CA ARG A 151 -0.39 -7.49 4.32
C ARG A 151 0.36 -7.92 5.57
N CYS A 152 0.20 -9.18 5.93
CA CYS A 152 0.88 -9.77 7.08
C CYS A 152 2.39 -9.82 6.84
N ALA A 153 3.17 -9.27 7.77
CA ALA A 153 4.63 -9.25 7.68
C ALA A 153 5.30 -10.64 7.86
N HIS A 154 4.52 -11.72 7.98
CA HIS A 154 5.04 -13.09 7.97
C HIS A 154 5.17 -13.63 6.55
N LEU A 155 4.06 -13.87 5.84
CA LEU A 155 4.00 -14.44 4.49
C LEU A 155 2.91 -13.78 3.63
N CYS A 156 2.67 -12.49 3.82
CA CYS A 156 1.85 -11.66 2.94
C CYS A 156 0.37 -12.03 2.79
N CYS A 157 -0.15 -12.87 3.68
CA CYS A 157 -1.60 -13.06 3.76
C CYS A 157 -2.28 -11.73 4.10
N TYR A 158 -3.56 -11.63 3.83
CA TYR A 158 -4.39 -10.52 4.26
C TYR A 158 -4.84 -10.76 5.71
N PRO A 159 -4.37 -9.95 6.69
CA PRO A 159 -4.98 -9.95 8.01
C PRO A 159 -6.38 -9.34 7.91
N GLY A 160 -7.16 -9.49 8.97
CA GLY A 160 -8.46 -8.87 9.06
C GLY A 160 -8.71 -8.34 10.47
N TRP A 161 -9.73 -7.50 10.61
CA TRP A 161 -10.17 -7.00 11.89
C TRP A 161 -11.25 -7.92 12.47
N GLN A 162 -11.00 -8.45 13.67
CA GLN A 162 -11.98 -9.30 14.39
C GLN A 162 -12.49 -10.50 13.57
N VAL A 163 -11.64 -11.07 12.72
CA VAL A 163 -12.01 -12.24 11.89
C VAL A 163 -12.13 -13.53 12.70
N VAL A 164 -11.69 -13.52 13.96
CA VAL A 164 -11.82 -14.64 14.92
C VAL A 164 -12.56 -14.13 16.14
N GLN A 165 -13.77 -14.61 16.36
CA GLN A 165 -14.65 -14.14 17.45
C GLN A 165 -14.20 -14.61 18.82
N ASN A 166 -13.61 -15.80 18.93
CA ASN A 166 -13.15 -16.37 20.19
C ASN A 166 -11.68 -16.71 20.06
N PRO A 167 -10.78 -15.92 20.69
CA PRO A 167 -9.37 -16.24 20.68
C PRO A 167 -9.13 -17.64 21.28
N PRO A 168 -8.29 -18.47 20.67
CA PRO A 168 -7.91 -19.74 21.25
C PRO A 168 -7.39 -19.53 22.69
N PRO A 169 -7.77 -20.37 23.64
CA PRO A 169 -7.22 -20.29 25.00
C PRO A 169 -5.68 -20.46 24.95
N GLY A 170 -4.97 -19.76 25.83
CA GLY A 170 -3.52 -19.90 25.97
C GLY A 170 -2.69 -19.11 24.95
N ARG A 171 -3.16 -17.97 24.49
CA ARG A 171 -2.35 -17.07 23.64
C ARG A 171 -1.17 -16.52 24.41
N ASP A 172 0.01 -16.72 23.84
CA ASP A 172 1.24 -16.09 24.31
C ASP A 172 1.43 -14.76 23.58
N TYR A 173 1.04 -13.66 24.20
CA TYR A 173 1.38 -12.34 23.70
C TYR A 173 2.86 -12.05 24.02
N VAL A 174 3.59 -11.50 23.04
CA VAL A 174 4.96 -11.02 23.27
C VAL A 174 5.00 -9.74 24.09
N SER A 175 3.88 -9.01 24.11
CA SER A 175 3.61 -7.88 25.00
C SER A 175 2.11 -7.90 25.35
N SER A 176 1.72 -7.23 26.43
CA SER A 176 0.32 -7.05 26.74
C SER A 176 -0.36 -6.30 25.61
N ALA A 177 -1.40 -6.88 25.00
CA ALA A 177 -2.19 -6.22 23.97
C ALA A 177 -3.26 -5.35 24.64
N PRO A 178 -3.17 -4.01 24.61
CA PRO A 178 -4.16 -3.14 25.25
C PRO A 178 -5.58 -3.38 24.77
N THR A 179 -5.76 -3.65 23.47
CA THR A 179 -7.06 -3.98 22.89
C THR A 179 -7.71 -5.18 23.58
N PHE A 180 -6.97 -6.26 23.73
CA PHE A 180 -7.46 -7.46 24.36
C PHE A 180 -7.65 -7.30 25.88
N SER A 181 -6.65 -6.73 26.56
CA SER A 181 -6.67 -6.61 28.03
C SER A 181 -7.71 -5.62 28.54
N VAL A 182 -8.01 -4.56 27.78
CA VAL A 182 -8.94 -3.50 28.18
C VAL A 182 -10.36 -3.73 27.65
N TYR A 183 -10.48 -4.21 26.39
CA TYR A 183 -11.80 -4.30 25.74
C TYR A 183 -12.24 -5.73 25.45
N GLY A 184 -11.42 -6.74 25.73
CA GLY A 184 -11.75 -8.14 25.47
C GLY A 184 -11.87 -8.48 23.99
N LEU A 185 -11.26 -7.68 23.12
CA LEU A 185 -11.34 -7.81 21.67
C LEU A 185 -10.01 -8.30 21.11
N ASP A 186 -10.09 -9.13 20.08
CA ASP A 186 -8.93 -9.51 19.32
C ASP A 186 -8.37 -8.33 18.52
N PRO A 187 -7.03 -8.18 18.50
CA PRO A 187 -6.39 -7.23 17.60
C PRO A 187 -6.53 -7.66 16.14
N ILE A 188 -5.83 -6.99 15.23
CA ILE A 188 -5.72 -7.39 13.82
C ILE A 188 -5.20 -8.83 13.76
N TYR A 189 -5.91 -9.72 13.09
CA TYR A 189 -5.63 -11.16 13.08
C TYR A 189 -5.38 -11.69 11.69
N CYS A 190 -4.25 -12.36 11.49
CA CYS A 190 -3.93 -13.05 10.25
C CYS A 190 -4.33 -14.52 10.34
N VAL A 191 -5.36 -14.93 9.62
CA VAL A 191 -5.92 -16.29 9.65
C VAL A 191 -4.95 -17.37 9.17
N CYS A 192 -3.93 -17.01 8.36
CA CYS A 192 -3.01 -18.01 7.79
C CYS A 192 -2.17 -18.70 8.88
N HIS A 193 -1.58 -17.94 9.79
CA HIS A 193 -0.65 -18.49 10.80
C HIS A 193 -0.82 -17.85 12.19
N GLY A 194 -1.89 -17.10 12.42
CA GLY A 194 -2.22 -16.56 13.74
C GLY A 194 -1.41 -15.36 14.19
N SER A 195 -0.72 -14.65 13.30
CA SER A 195 -0.06 -13.39 13.68
C SER A 195 -1.10 -12.34 14.06
N GLN A 196 -0.83 -11.60 15.16
CA GLN A 196 -1.72 -10.58 15.69
C GLN A 196 -0.98 -9.28 15.90
N TYR A 197 -1.69 -8.16 15.66
CA TYR A 197 -1.14 -6.82 15.77
C TYR A 197 -2.15 -5.92 16.47
N ASP A 198 -1.69 -5.12 17.43
CA ASP A 198 -2.56 -4.24 18.21
C ASP A 198 -2.55 -2.81 17.65
N PRO A 199 -3.66 -2.31 17.08
CA PRO A 199 -3.74 -0.96 16.55
C PRO A 199 -3.68 0.14 17.60
N MET A 200 -3.81 -0.20 18.91
CA MET A 200 -3.65 0.75 20.00
C MET A 200 -2.17 1.02 20.34
N VAL A 201 -1.24 0.21 19.83
CA VAL A 201 0.20 0.35 20.09
C VAL A 201 0.97 0.45 18.79
N LEU A 202 1.23 1.67 18.34
CA LEU A 202 2.07 1.92 17.17
C LEU A 202 3.53 1.99 17.60
N VAL A 203 4.39 1.23 16.91
CA VAL A 203 5.81 1.12 17.22
C VAL A 203 6.66 1.34 15.97
N LYS A 204 7.89 1.82 16.17
CA LYS A 204 8.91 1.79 15.11
C LYS A 204 9.35 0.35 14.88
N SER A 205 9.43 -0.05 13.63
CA SER A 205 9.85 -1.38 13.19
C SER A 205 10.81 -1.23 12.00
N THR A 206 11.70 -2.18 11.81
CA THR A 206 12.64 -2.16 10.68
C THR A 206 12.28 -3.25 9.68
N ASN A 207 12.21 -2.89 8.41
CA ASN A 207 12.04 -3.86 7.34
C ASN A 207 13.38 -4.59 7.09
N PRO A 208 13.47 -5.89 7.37
CA PRO A 208 14.73 -6.63 7.23
C PRO A 208 15.18 -6.79 5.77
N MET A 209 14.29 -6.59 4.80
CA MET A 209 14.61 -6.73 3.37
C MET A 209 15.37 -5.53 2.82
N ASN A 210 15.12 -4.32 3.35
CA ASN A 210 15.69 -3.09 2.81
C ASN A 210 16.24 -2.14 3.89
N GLY A 211 16.18 -2.51 5.18
CA GLY A 211 16.71 -1.75 6.31
C GLY A 211 15.94 -0.48 6.66
N VAL A 212 14.81 -0.21 6.02
CA VAL A 212 14.03 1.01 6.27
C VAL A 212 13.23 0.88 7.55
N THR A 213 13.28 1.91 8.38
CA THR A 213 12.44 2.01 9.58
C THR A 213 11.09 2.63 9.21
N TYR A 214 10.04 2.01 9.69
CA TYR A 214 8.64 2.42 9.51
C TYR A 214 7.89 2.35 10.84
N VAL A 215 6.63 2.77 10.84
CA VAL A 215 5.75 2.67 12.01
C VAL A 215 4.58 1.76 11.68
N GLY A 216 4.15 0.99 12.67
CA GLY A 216 2.97 0.14 12.53
C GLY A 216 2.47 -0.44 13.84
N PRO A 217 1.27 -1.05 13.85
CA PRO A 217 0.73 -1.80 14.97
C PRO A 217 1.70 -2.85 15.49
N SER A 218 1.95 -2.84 16.78
CA SER A 218 2.84 -3.79 17.43
C SER A 218 2.37 -5.23 17.23
N ARG A 219 3.30 -6.11 16.86
CA ARG A 219 3.01 -7.54 16.89
C ARG A 219 2.89 -8.01 18.35
N VAL A 220 1.77 -8.62 18.68
CA VAL A 220 1.50 -9.12 20.03
C VAL A 220 1.46 -10.64 20.13
N HIS A 221 1.25 -11.34 19.00
CA HIS A 221 1.25 -12.81 18.94
C HIS A 221 1.60 -13.32 17.53
N GLY A 222 2.01 -14.58 17.46
CA GLY A 222 2.20 -15.34 16.22
C GLY A 222 3.57 -15.19 15.56
N PRO A 223 3.77 -15.81 14.39
CA PRO A 223 5.09 -15.98 13.79
C PRO A 223 5.64 -14.76 13.07
N SER A 224 4.86 -13.69 12.86
CA SER A 224 5.39 -12.46 12.28
C SER A 224 6.55 -11.92 13.13
N SER A 225 7.62 -11.49 12.48
CA SER A 225 8.81 -10.96 13.16
C SER A 225 8.72 -9.45 13.45
N ARG A 226 7.72 -8.75 12.90
CA ARG A 226 7.65 -7.28 12.91
C ARG A 226 6.21 -6.77 12.81
N ALA A 227 6.03 -5.47 13.06
CA ALA A 227 4.79 -4.73 12.83
C ALA A 227 4.38 -4.77 11.34
N ILE A 228 3.11 -4.50 11.04
CA ILE A 228 2.65 -4.18 9.68
C ILE A 228 2.67 -2.65 9.51
N PRO A 229 3.07 -2.09 8.34
CA PRO A 229 3.17 -0.64 8.18
C PRO A 229 1.82 0.07 8.30
N VAL A 230 1.77 1.25 8.95
CA VAL A 230 0.64 2.17 8.81
C VAL A 230 0.66 2.86 7.45
N ILE A 231 -0.50 3.31 7.01
CA ILE A 231 -0.62 4.31 5.96
C ILE A 231 -0.81 5.66 6.66
N PRO A 232 0.11 6.63 6.50
CA PRO A 232 -0.12 7.98 7.00
C PRO A 232 -1.37 8.58 6.39
N VAL A 233 -2.19 9.24 7.19
CA VAL A 233 -3.52 9.68 6.77
C VAL A 233 -3.82 11.13 7.16
N LYS A 234 -4.74 11.72 6.41
CA LYS A 234 -5.52 12.90 6.74
C LYS A 234 -6.96 12.71 6.28
N ALA A 235 -7.87 13.58 6.69
CA ALA A 235 -9.20 13.66 6.08
C ALA A 235 -9.31 14.95 5.26
N VAL A 236 -9.98 14.85 4.11
CA VAL A 236 -10.40 15.97 3.25
C VAL A 236 -11.88 15.78 2.98
N ASP A 237 -12.70 16.72 3.41
CA ASP A 237 -14.17 16.61 3.31
C ASP A 237 -14.72 15.28 3.87
N ASP A 238 -14.19 14.88 5.02
CA ASP A 238 -14.42 13.61 5.70
C ASP A 238 -13.91 12.35 4.97
N GLU A 239 -13.40 12.45 3.78
CA GLU A 239 -12.79 11.30 3.07
C GLU A 239 -11.37 11.04 3.56
N LEU A 240 -11.05 9.78 3.82
CA LEU A 240 -9.70 9.35 4.18
C LEU A 240 -8.78 9.41 2.97
N VAL A 241 -7.70 10.15 3.12
CA VAL A 241 -6.65 10.29 2.11
C VAL A 241 -5.35 9.77 2.70
N GLY A 242 -4.69 8.87 1.99
CA GLY A 242 -3.39 8.33 2.37
C GLY A 242 -2.24 9.17 1.83
N GLY A 243 -1.16 9.25 2.60
CA GLY A 243 0.09 9.86 2.16
C GLY A 243 1.18 8.81 1.96
N MET A 244 1.86 8.83 0.83
CA MET A 244 2.98 7.93 0.58
C MET A 244 4.24 8.43 1.31
N PRO A 245 4.70 7.72 2.38
CA PRO A 245 6.00 8.01 2.97
C PRO A 245 7.11 7.43 2.05
N ASP A 246 8.12 6.80 2.59
CA ASP A 246 9.06 6.02 1.79
C ASP A 246 8.35 4.76 1.25
N PRO A 247 8.24 4.55 -0.08
CA PRO A 247 7.56 3.38 -0.64
C PRO A 247 8.10 2.04 -0.13
N ARG A 248 9.37 2.01 0.28
CA ARG A 248 10.02 0.83 0.85
C ARG A 248 9.42 0.35 2.17
N TRP A 249 8.53 1.14 2.80
CA TRP A 249 7.74 0.68 3.95
C TRP A 249 6.89 -0.53 3.57
N TYR A 250 6.39 -0.56 2.34
CA TYR A 250 5.43 -1.56 1.84
C TYR A 250 6.08 -2.70 1.04
N GLU A 251 7.40 -2.65 0.86
CA GLU A 251 8.17 -3.70 0.19
C GLU A 251 8.48 -4.85 1.17
N HIS A 252 7.56 -5.75 1.42
CA HIS A 252 7.84 -6.87 2.31
C HIS A 252 7.21 -8.20 1.85
N CYS A 253 6.60 -8.17 0.73
CA CYS A 253 6.09 -9.30 0.03
C CYS A 253 6.66 -9.35 -1.37
#